data_e18310dbfc9d3c4941fa3b0a9977d37c
#
_entry.id   e18310dbfc9d3c4941fa3b0a9977d37c
#
_cell.length_a   1.000
_cell.length_b   1.000
_cell.length_c   1.000
_cell.angle_alpha   90.00
_cell.angle_beta   90.00
_cell.angle_gamma   90.00
#
_symmetry.space_group_name_H-M   'P 1'
#
loop_
_entity.id
_entity.type
_entity.pdbx_description
1 polymer ?
#
loop_
_entity_poly.entity_id
_entity_poly.type
_entity_poly.pdbx_seq_one_letter_code
_entity_poly.pdbx_strand_id
1 'polypeptide(L)'
;MNLELFIAKRLVTGKEHKISISAPIIKIAIAAIAIGVVMMLIAIATGVGLKNKIREKVAAFNGHIQISNFDNNNSEVSLSPVSIDQDFYPEFKNVEGVRHVQAVATKGGIIRTADTFEGMLAKGVGTDYDWSTFKEYLVEGRLPDYSGKLNDEVLVSSLMANRLQLKVGDTFFSFFL
;
A
#
# COMPACT_ATOMS: atom_id res chain seq x y z
N MET A 1 31.10 26.94 30.72
CA MET A 1 31.79 26.87 29.41
C MET A 1 32.31 25.44 29.27
N ASN A 2 31.80 24.65 28.34
CA ASN A 2 32.21 23.23 28.22
C ASN A 2 33.62 23.16 27.64
N LEU A 3 34.55 22.69 28.46
CA LEU A 3 35.99 22.55 28.14
C LEU A 3 36.19 21.74 26.85
N GLU A 4 35.40 20.70 26.67
CA GLU A 4 35.40 19.79 25.52
C GLU A 4 35.10 20.54 24.21
N LEU A 5 34.10 21.41 24.24
CA LEU A 5 33.68 22.21 23.07
C LEU A 5 34.70 23.27 22.72
N PHE A 6 35.38 23.85 23.75
CA PHE A 6 36.46 24.82 23.59
C PHE A 6 37.68 24.16 22.94
N ILE A 7 38.08 22.96 23.40
CA ILE A 7 39.22 22.21 22.86
C ILE A 7 38.90 21.78 21.41
N ALA A 8 37.71 21.25 21.16
CA ALA A 8 37.28 20.81 19.82
C ALA A 8 37.32 22.00 18.82
N LYS A 9 36.80 23.16 19.23
CA LYS A 9 36.80 24.36 18.40
C LYS A 9 38.24 24.83 18.09
N ARG A 10 39.15 24.75 19.06
CA ARG A 10 40.54 25.14 18.90
C ARG A 10 41.32 24.19 17.97
N LEU A 11 41.04 22.89 18.03
CA LEU A 11 41.63 21.88 17.15
C LEU A 11 41.20 22.05 15.70
N VAL A 12 39.95 22.43 15.48
CA VAL A 12 39.38 22.57 14.11
C VAL A 12 39.74 23.96 13.50
N THR A 13 39.81 25.01 14.34
CA THR A 13 39.92 26.41 13.86
C THR A 13 41.30 27.05 14.09
N GLY A 14 42.24 26.38 14.80
CA GLY A 14 43.54 26.91 15.16
C GLY A 14 44.40 27.23 13.93
N LYS A 15 44.65 28.54 13.76
CA LYS A 15 45.43 29.11 12.62
C LYS A 15 46.94 28.92 12.76
N GLU A 16 47.43 28.42 13.89
CA GLU A 16 48.86 28.43 14.20
C GLU A 16 49.69 27.25 13.62
N HIS A 17 49.01 26.30 12.95
CA HIS A 17 49.75 25.16 12.37
C HIS A 17 49.61 25.11 10.85
N LYS A 18 50.22 26.07 10.18
CA LYS A 18 50.30 26.07 8.70
C LYS A 18 51.04 24.88 8.08
N ILE A 19 51.59 23.97 8.90
CA ILE A 19 52.37 22.81 8.47
C ILE A 19 51.86 21.52 9.10
N SER A 20 50.75 21.53 9.85
CA SER A 20 50.25 20.30 10.50
C SER A 20 49.32 19.54 9.52
N ILE A 21 49.77 18.37 9.13
CA ILE A 21 48.99 17.38 8.35
C ILE A 21 47.75 16.94 9.10
N SER A 22 47.69 17.08 10.44
CA SER A 22 46.58 16.64 11.30
C SER A 22 45.26 17.39 11.07
N ALA A 23 45.30 18.70 10.79
CA ALA A 23 44.07 19.48 10.60
C ALA A 23 43.21 19.05 9.38
N PRO A 24 43.79 18.79 8.19
CA PRO A 24 43.01 18.24 7.07
C PRO A 24 42.48 16.82 7.34
N ILE A 25 43.25 15.96 8.05
CA ILE A 25 42.83 14.60 8.39
C ILE A 25 41.61 14.64 9.32
N ILE A 26 41.59 15.51 10.33
CA ILE A 26 40.45 15.66 11.24
C ILE A 26 39.19 16.12 10.48
N LYS A 27 39.33 17.05 9.55
CA LYS A 27 38.20 17.52 8.72
C LYS A 27 37.62 16.42 7.83
N ILE A 28 38.48 15.61 7.22
CA ILE A 28 38.06 14.47 6.41
C ILE A 28 37.36 13.44 7.29
N ALA A 29 37.88 13.13 8.48
CA ALA A 29 37.25 12.21 9.42
C ALA A 29 35.86 12.68 9.86
N ILE A 30 35.71 13.95 10.21
CA ILE A 30 34.41 14.55 10.56
C ILE A 30 33.44 14.45 9.39
N ALA A 31 33.89 14.81 8.17
CA ALA A 31 33.05 14.72 6.97
C ALA A 31 32.63 13.27 6.70
N ALA A 32 33.52 12.31 6.83
CA ALA A 32 33.21 10.89 6.63
C ALA A 32 32.16 10.39 7.62
N ILE A 33 32.32 10.73 8.90
CA ILE A 33 31.33 10.36 9.94
C ILE A 33 29.98 11.04 9.65
N ALA A 34 29.97 12.33 9.31
CA ALA A 34 28.74 13.05 8.99
C ALA A 34 28.02 12.42 7.81
N ILE A 35 28.73 12.10 6.73
CA ILE A 35 28.15 11.41 5.57
C ILE A 35 27.62 10.04 5.97
N GLY A 36 28.35 9.27 6.77
CA GLY A 36 27.92 7.98 7.26
C GLY A 36 26.59 8.04 8.03
N VAL A 37 26.45 9.01 8.94
CA VAL A 37 25.21 9.23 9.69
C VAL A 37 24.05 9.63 8.76
N VAL A 38 24.29 10.55 7.81
CA VAL A 38 23.28 10.97 6.86
C VAL A 38 22.79 9.78 6.01
N MET A 39 23.71 8.95 5.50
CA MET A 39 23.38 7.77 4.73
C MET A 39 22.56 6.75 5.54
N MET A 40 22.90 6.57 6.82
CA MET A 40 22.16 5.70 7.74
C MET A 40 20.72 6.20 7.94
N LEU A 41 20.54 7.51 8.16
CA LEU A 41 19.22 8.11 8.32
C LEU A 41 18.36 7.97 7.04
N ILE A 42 18.96 8.22 5.87
CA ILE A 42 18.28 8.04 4.58
C ILE A 42 17.86 6.58 4.39
N ALA A 43 18.73 5.62 4.69
CA ALA A 43 18.41 4.20 4.56
C ALA A 43 17.24 3.78 5.45
N ILE A 44 17.26 4.21 6.73
CA ILE A 44 16.16 3.93 7.67
C ILE A 44 14.86 4.60 7.20
N ALA A 45 14.89 5.88 6.83
CA ALA A 45 13.72 6.63 6.38
C ALA A 45 13.10 6.00 5.12
N THR A 46 13.94 5.60 4.15
CA THR A 46 13.49 4.93 2.93
C THR A 46 12.87 3.57 3.23
N GLY A 47 13.52 2.76 4.09
CA GLY A 47 13.01 1.44 4.47
C GLY A 47 11.67 1.52 5.18
N VAL A 48 11.52 2.42 6.15
CA VAL A 48 10.25 2.64 6.87
C VAL A 48 9.18 3.21 5.94
N GLY A 49 9.54 4.18 5.10
CA GLY A 49 8.62 4.77 4.14
C GLY A 49 8.08 3.75 3.14
N LEU A 50 8.96 2.92 2.56
CA LEU A 50 8.57 1.85 1.64
C LEU A 50 7.66 0.82 2.31
N LYS A 51 8.04 0.36 3.52
CA LYS A 51 7.21 -0.57 4.30
C LYS A 51 5.80 -0.03 4.53
N ASN A 52 5.68 1.23 4.93
CA ASN A 52 4.38 1.86 5.18
C ASN A 52 3.56 1.98 3.89
N LYS A 53 4.18 2.40 2.80
CA LYS A 53 3.50 2.49 1.48
C LYS A 53 3.01 1.14 0.96
N ILE A 54 3.80 0.08 1.11
CA ILE A 54 3.35 -1.26 0.74
C ILE A 54 2.17 -1.70 1.61
N ARG A 55 2.26 -1.48 2.92
CA ARG A 55 1.18 -1.82 3.86
C ARG A 55 -0.12 -1.07 3.55
N GLU A 56 -0.05 0.24 3.31
CA GLU A 56 -1.19 1.06 2.91
C GLU A 56 -1.83 0.55 1.62
N LYS A 57 -1.00 0.22 0.61
CA LYS A 57 -1.47 -0.27 -0.68
C LYS A 57 -2.16 -1.65 -0.56
N VAL A 58 -1.58 -2.57 0.19
CA VAL A 58 -2.19 -3.88 0.43
C VAL A 58 -3.49 -3.74 1.23
N ALA A 59 -3.49 -2.89 2.26
CA ALA A 59 -4.67 -2.64 3.08
C ALA A 59 -5.81 -1.94 2.30
N ALA A 60 -5.49 -1.09 1.32
CA ALA A 60 -6.50 -0.46 0.45
C ALA A 60 -7.31 -1.49 -0.35
N PHE A 61 -6.69 -2.60 -0.76
CA PHE A 61 -7.35 -3.65 -1.53
C PHE A 61 -7.99 -4.74 -0.67
N ASN A 62 -7.32 -5.17 0.39
CA ASN A 62 -7.72 -6.34 1.18
C ASN A 62 -8.25 -5.99 2.58
N GLY A 63 -8.20 -4.71 2.97
CA GLY A 63 -8.44 -4.31 4.35
C GLY A 63 -7.25 -4.62 5.26
N HIS A 64 -7.28 -4.13 6.50
CA HIS A 64 -6.23 -4.39 7.49
C HIS A 64 -6.41 -5.75 8.17
N ILE A 65 -7.65 -6.20 8.29
CA ILE A 65 -8.04 -7.48 8.88
C ILE A 65 -9.12 -8.08 7.99
N GLN A 66 -9.00 -9.35 7.68
CA GLN A 66 -9.98 -10.11 6.94
C GLN A 66 -10.54 -11.20 7.85
N ILE A 67 -11.86 -11.27 7.93
CA ILE A 67 -12.58 -12.34 8.63
C ILE A 67 -13.19 -13.25 7.56
N SER A 68 -12.84 -14.50 7.60
CA SER A 68 -13.35 -15.53 6.67
C SER A 68 -13.76 -16.78 7.44
N ASN A 69 -14.56 -17.63 6.81
CA ASN A 69 -14.84 -18.95 7.36
C ASN A 69 -13.54 -19.75 7.48
N PHE A 70 -13.44 -20.59 8.49
CA PHE A 70 -12.28 -21.46 8.72
C PHE A 70 -11.92 -22.32 7.51
N ASP A 71 -12.92 -22.82 6.80
CA ASP A 71 -12.74 -23.64 5.60
C ASP A 71 -12.10 -22.88 4.44
N ASN A 72 -12.18 -21.55 4.44
CA ASN A 72 -11.59 -20.66 3.41
C ASN A 72 -10.16 -20.22 3.74
N ASN A 73 -9.58 -20.65 4.85
CA ASN A 73 -8.32 -20.16 5.36
C ASN A 73 -7.12 -20.32 4.39
N ASN A 74 -7.20 -21.25 3.46
CA ASN A 74 -6.18 -21.52 2.44
C ASN A 74 -6.63 -21.15 1.01
N SER A 75 -7.75 -20.46 0.85
CA SER A 75 -8.30 -20.08 -0.45
C SER A 75 -8.55 -18.59 -0.55
N GLU A 76 -8.14 -17.98 -1.66
CA GLU A 76 -8.49 -16.61 -2.01
C GLU A 76 -9.93 -16.47 -2.52
N VAL A 77 -10.59 -17.58 -2.79
CA VAL A 77 -11.98 -17.65 -3.26
C VAL A 77 -12.89 -17.95 -2.06
N SER A 78 -14.01 -17.25 -1.97
CA SER A 78 -15.03 -17.47 -0.93
C SER A 78 -15.81 -18.75 -1.24
N LEU A 79 -15.34 -19.89 -0.74
CA LEU A 79 -16.00 -21.19 -0.89
C LEU A 79 -17.21 -21.31 0.03
N SER A 80 -17.06 -20.88 1.29
CA SER A 80 -18.13 -20.86 2.29
C SER A 80 -18.25 -19.43 2.83
N PRO A 81 -19.32 -18.69 2.51
CA PRO A 81 -19.49 -17.32 2.99
C PRO A 81 -19.72 -17.27 4.50
N VAL A 82 -19.27 -16.20 5.12
CA VAL A 82 -19.63 -15.84 6.50
C VAL A 82 -21.00 -15.17 6.47
N SER A 83 -21.89 -15.50 7.43
CA SER A 83 -23.16 -14.78 7.56
C SER A 83 -22.94 -13.30 7.79
N ILE A 84 -23.78 -12.47 7.20
CA ILE A 84 -23.79 -11.01 7.43
C ILE A 84 -24.38 -10.67 8.80
N ASP A 85 -25.18 -11.56 9.36
CA ASP A 85 -25.78 -11.43 10.69
C ASP A 85 -24.73 -11.76 11.76
N GLN A 86 -23.90 -10.78 12.07
CA GLN A 86 -22.82 -10.85 13.06
C GLN A 86 -22.80 -9.60 13.91
N ASP A 87 -22.42 -9.73 15.19
CA ASP A 87 -22.34 -8.63 16.15
C ASP A 87 -21.32 -7.54 15.75
N PHE A 88 -20.40 -7.85 14.85
CA PHE A 88 -19.39 -6.92 14.37
C PHE A 88 -19.73 -6.26 13.02
N TYR A 89 -20.86 -6.60 12.41
CA TYR A 89 -21.30 -6.01 11.14
C TYR A 89 -22.69 -5.37 11.28
N PRO A 90 -22.93 -4.19 10.72
CA PRO A 90 -22.03 -3.37 9.89
C PRO A 90 -21.02 -2.53 10.71
N GLU A 91 -21.08 -2.54 12.00
CA GLU A 91 -20.27 -1.72 12.90
C GLU A 91 -19.74 -2.53 14.08
N PHE A 92 -18.43 -2.48 14.34
CA PHE A 92 -17.82 -3.17 15.49
C PHE A 92 -17.59 -2.21 16.66
N LYS A 93 -18.66 -1.93 17.42
CA LYS A 93 -18.66 -0.93 18.50
C LYS A 93 -17.83 -1.32 19.73
N ASN A 94 -17.61 -2.60 19.92
CA ASN A 94 -16.98 -3.13 21.15
C ASN A 94 -15.44 -3.13 21.10
N VAL A 95 -14.83 -2.73 19.97
CA VAL A 95 -13.38 -2.74 19.79
C VAL A 95 -12.90 -1.37 19.32
N GLU A 96 -12.04 -0.76 20.14
CA GLU A 96 -11.39 0.49 19.76
C GLU A 96 -10.44 0.28 18.57
N GLY A 97 -10.40 1.26 17.64
CA GLY A 97 -9.50 1.23 16.49
C GLY A 97 -10.09 0.61 15.23
N VAL A 98 -11.28 0.02 15.28
CA VAL A 98 -12.00 -0.38 14.07
C VAL A 98 -12.77 0.82 13.54
N ARG A 99 -12.38 1.29 12.34
CA ARG A 99 -13.01 2.45 11.70
C ARG A 99 -14.20 2.08 10.84
N HIS A 100 -14.10 0.97 10.14
CA HIS A 100 -15.09 0.55 9.16
C HIS A 100 -15.07 -0.96 8.96
N VAL A 101 -16.25 -1.55 8.80
CA VAL A 101 -16.44 -2.97 8.48
C VAL A 101 -17.23 -3.05 7.18
N GLN A 102 -16.78 -3.86 6.25
CA GLN A 102 -17.40 -4.02 4.94
C GLN A 102 -17.46 -5.49 4.53
N ALA A 103 -18.51 -5.87 3.83
CA ALA A 103 -18.66 -7.21 3.29
C ALA A 103 -18.08 -7.29 1.88
N VAL A 104 -17.31 -8.34 1.62
CA VAL A 104 -16.74 -8.61 0.30
C VAL A 104 -16.89 -10.08 -0.04
N ALA A 105 -17.05 -10.41 -1.32
CA ALA A 105 -17.02 -11.78 -1.82
C ALA A 105 -15.98 -11.88 -2.94
N THR A 106 -15.17 -12.92 -2.93
CA THR A 106 -14.19 -13.18 -3.98
C THR A 106 -14.55 -14.43 -4.75
N LYS A 107 -14.48 -14.37 -6.07
CA LYS A 107 -14.79 -15.49 -6.95
C LYS A 107 -13.77 -15.57 -8.08
N GLY A 108 -13.28 -16.79 -8.34
CA GLY A 108 -12.43 -17.08 -9.47
C GLY A 108 -13.23 -17.13 -10.76
N GLY A 109 -12.65 -16.68 -11.85
CA GLY A 109 -13.30 -16.72 -13.15
C GLY A 109 -12.33 -16.42 -14.29
N ILE A 110 -12.89 -16.32 -15.48
CA ILE A 110 -12.16 -16.04 -16.71
C ILE A 110 -12.85 -14.87 -17.41
N ILE A 111 -12.09 -13.86 -17.80
CA ILE A 111 -12.52 -12.82 -18.73
C ILE A 111 -12.20 -13.30 -20.13
N ARG A 112 -13.16 -13.18 -21.04
CA ARG A 112 -13.00 -13.47 -22.46
C ARG A 112 -13.33 -12.24 -23.29
N THR A 113 -12.41 -11.89 -24.17
CA THR A 113 -12.61 -10.93 -25.27
C THR A 113 -12.76 -11.69 -26.60
N ALA A 114 -12.88 -10.98 -27.70
CA ALA A 114 -12.95 -11.60 -29.03
C ALA A 114 -11.69 -12.41 -29.37
N ASP A 115 -10.51 -11.93 -28.93
CA ASP A 115 -9.22 -12.45 -29.39
C ASP A 115 -8.46 -13.22 -28.30
N THR A 116 -8.79 -13.02 -27.02
CA THR A 116 -8.00 -13.57 -25.91
C THR A 116 -8.84 -13.81 -24.66
N PHE A 117 -8.27 -14.53 -23.71
CA PHE A 117 -8.85 -14.76 -22.38
C PHE A 117 -7.78 -14.66 -21.30
N GLU A 118 -8.19 -14.23 -20.10
CA GLU A 118 -7.32 -14.16 -18.92
C GLU A 118 -8.08 -14.65 -17.68
N GLY A 119 -7.36 -15.37 -16.80
CA GLY A 119 -7.88 -15.74 -15.49
C GLY A 119 -7.97 -14.52 -14.58
N MET A 120 -9.05 -14.45 -13.80
CA MET A 120 -9.27 -13.35 -12.86
C MET A 120 -9.71 -13.84 -11.50
N LEU A 121 -9.45 -13.01 -10.49
CA LEU A 121 -10.10 -13.04 -9.20
C LEU A 121 -11.01 -11.82 -9.11
N ALA A 122 -12.31 -12.03 -9.18
CA ALA A 122 -13.31 -10.99 -9.05
C ALA A 122 -13.62 -10.73 -7.58
N LYS A 123 -13.64 -9.47 -7.18
CA LYS A 123 -14.05 -9.01 -5.86
C LYS A 123 -15.38 -8.29 -5.98
N GLY A 124 -16.43 -8.93 -5.48
CA GLY A 124 -17.74 -8.32 -5.34
C GLY A 124 -17.79 -7.47 -4.08
N VAL A 125 -18.32 -6.25 -4.21
CA VAL A 125 -18.44 -5.27 -3.13
C VAL A 125 -19.85 -4.70 -3.11
N GLY A 126 -20.32 -4.30 -1.94
CA GLY A 126 -21.64 -3.69 -1.74
C GLY A 126 -21.57 -2.17 -1.61
N THR A 127 -22.71 -1.60 -1.20
CA THR A 127 -22.86 -0.17 -0.93
C THR A 127 -22.08 0.28 0.30
N ASP A 128 -21.67 -0.66 1.15
CA ASP A 128 -20.88 -0.49 2.36
C ASP A 128 -19.37 -0.39 2.10
N TYR A 129 -18.93 -0.51 0.84
CA TYR A 129 -17.51 -0.51 0.51
C TYR A 129 -16.90 0.90 0.59
N ASP A 130 -15.82 1.06 1.37
CA ASP A 130 -15.10 2.33 1.51
C ASP A 130 -14.16 2.58 0.33
N TRP A 131 -14.60 3.41 -0.61
CA TRP A 131 -13.85 3.82 -1.77
C TRP A 131 -12.83 4.94 -1.51
N SER A 132 -12.77 5.50 -0.31
CA SER A 132 -11.94 6.67 0.00
C SER A 132 -10.46 6.44 -0.28
N THR A 133 -9.96 5.27 0.10
CA THR A 133 -8.56 4.87 -0.12
C THR A 133 -8.28 4.42 -1.56
N PHE A 134 -9.34 4.06 -2.30
CA PHE A 134 -9.21 3.53 -3.67
C PHE A 134 -9.04 4.63 -4.72
N LYS A 135 -9.53 5.84 -4.44
CA LYS A 135 -9.48 6.99 -5.36
C LYS A 135 -8.08 7.33 -5.85
N GLU A 136 -7.08 7.16 -4.99
CA GLU A 136 -5.68 7.43 -5.33
C GLU A 136 -5.11 6.45 -6.37
N TYR A 137 -5.72 5.28 -6.53
CA TYR A 137 -5.27 4.24 -7.45
C TYR A 137 -6.05 4.21 -8.77
N LEU A 138 -7.09 5.04 -8.91
CA LEU A 138 -7.84 5.15 -10.14
C LEU A 138 -7.02 5.90 -11.19
N VAL A 139 -6.62 5.20 -12.25
CA VAL A 139 -5.79 5.75 -13.33
C VAL A 139 -6.65 6.39 -14.41
N GLU A 140 -7.77 5.75 -14.76
CA GLU A 140 -8.66 6.18 -15.83
C GLU A 140 -10.11 5.76 -15.53
N GLY A 141 -11.09 6.50 -16.02
CA GLY A 141 -12.51 6.23 -15.81
C GLY A 141 -13.06 6.80 -14.51
N ARG A 142 -14.03 6.13 -13.91
CA ARG A 142 -14.69 6.52 -12.67
C ARG A 142 -14.94 5.30 -11.78
N LEU A 143 -15.19 5.55 -10.50
CA LEU A 143 -15.66 4.51 -9.60
C LEU A 143 -17.08 4.06 -9.99
N PRO A 144 -17.40 2.77 -9.83
CA PRO A 144 -18.75 2.26 -10.07
C PRO A 144 -19.79 2.93 -9.20
N ASP A 145 -21.00 3.08 -9.74
CA ASP A 145 -22.11 3.67 -9.00
C ASP A 145 -22.95 2.59 -8.32
N TYR A 146 -23.00 2.64 -6.98
CA TYR A 146 -23.78 1.71 -6.13
C TYR A 146 -25.08 2.32 -5.61
N SER A 147 -25.54 3.45 -6.18
CA SER A 147 -26.68 4.23 -5.65
C SER A 147 -28.06 3.59 -5.79
N GLY A 148 -28.17 2.34 -6.24
CA GLY A 148 -29.42 1.63 -6.07
C GLY A 148 -29.90 0.69 -7.18
N LYS A 149 -29.21 0.53 -8.29
CA LYS A 149 -29.52 -0.49 -9.29
C LYS A 149 -28.29 -1.34 -9.56
N LEU A 150 -28.51 -2.65 -9.74
CA LEU A 150 -27.50 -3.53 -10.31
C LEU A 150 -27.01 -2.92 -11.63
N ASN A 151 -25.71 -2.77 -11.76
CA ASN A 151 -25.05 -2.34 -12.97
C ASN A 151 -23.95 -3.33 -13.36
N ASP A 152 -23.53 -3.26 -14.59
CA ASP A 152 -22.49 -4.13 -15.16
C ASP A 152 -21.12 -3.45 -15.14
N GLU A 153 -20.94 -2.44 -14.27
CA GLU A 153 -19.69 -1.69 -14.17
C GLU A 153 -18.66 -2.44 -13.32
N VAL A 154 -17.46 -2.50 -13.83
CA VAL A 154 -16.34 -3.15 -13.14
C VAL A 154 -15.08 -2.29 -13.23
N LEU A 155 -14.25 -2.37 -12.20
CA LEU A 155 -12.89 -1.85 -12.22
C LEU A 155 -11.94 -2.99 -12.57
N VAL A 156 -11.10 -2.77 -13.55
CA VAL A 156 -10.10 -3.72 -14.01
C VAL A 156 -8.72 -3.14 -13.75
N SER A 157 -7.76 -3.98 -13.33
CA SER A 157 -6.38 -3.51 -13.16
C SER A 157 -5.79 -3.06 -14.49
N SER A 158 -4.96 -2.00 -14.47
CA SER A 158 -4.29 -1.52 -15.68
C SER A 158 -3.46 -2.61 -16.39
N LEU A 159 -2.88 -3.54 -15.62
CA LEU A 159 -2.16 -4.68 -16.17
C LEU A 159 -3.08 -5.60 -16.99
N MET A 160 -4.26 -5.93 -16.44
CA MET A 160 -5.23 -6.78 -17.11
C MET A 160 -5.86 -6.07 -18.31
N ALA A 161 -6.23 -4.79 -18.16
CA ALA A 161 -6.74 -3.97 -19.26
C ALA A 161 -5.76 -3.94 -20.45
N ASN A 162 -4.48 -3.75 -20.19
CA ASN A 162 -3.44 -3.76 -21.22
C ASN A 162 -3.29 -5.13 -21.89
N ARG A 163 -3.35 -6.24 -21.13
CA ARG A 163 -3.26 -7.59 -21.69
C ARG A 163 -4.45 -7.96 -22.57
N LEU A 164 -5.64 -7.54 -22.14
CA LEU A 164 -6.89 -7.79 -22.85
C LEU A 164 -7.20 -6.71 -23.90
N GLN A 165 -6.35 -5.68 -24.00
CA GLN A 165 -6.53 -4.50 -24.88
C GLN A 165 -7.86 -3.76 -24.66
N LEU A 166 -8.34 -3.75 -23.41
CA LEU A 166 -9.57 -3.08 -23.00
C LEU A 166 -9.35 -1.60 -22.73
N LYS A 167 -10.32 -0.81 -23.08
CA LYS A 167 -10.44 0.63 -22.81
C LYS A 167 -11.64 0.90 -21.91
N VAL A 168 -11.66 2.08 -21.30
CA VAL A 168 -12.84 2.51 -20.52
C VAL A 168 -14.07 2.58 -21.42
N GLY A 169 -15.12 1.87 -21.00
CA GLY A 169 -16.38 1.75 -21.75
C GLY A 169 -16.50 0.51 -22.63
N ASP A 170 -15.45 -0.27 -22.77
CA ASP A 170 -15.53 -1.57 -23.46
C ASP A 170 -16.31 -2.58 -22.63
N THR A 171 -16.91 -3.56 -23.30
CA THR A 171 -17.63 -4.66 -22.68
C THR A 171 -16.90 -5.97 -22.92
N PHE A 172 -16.98 -6.87 -21.95
CA PHE A 172 -16.40 -8.21 -22.06
C PHE A 172 -17.30 -9.24 -21.38
N PHE A 173 -17.06 -10.50 -21.67
CA PHE A 173 -17.76 -11.60 -21.02
C PHE A 173 -16.91 -12.16 -19.88
N SER A 174 -17.55 -12.43 -18.74
CA SER A 174 -16.92 -13.10 -17.61
C SER A 174 -17.64 -14.40 -17.30
N PHE A 175 -16.85 -15.44 -17.06
CA PHE A 175 -17.34 -16.77 -16.67
C PHE A 175 -16.77 -17.09 -15.31
N PHE A 176 -17.64 -17.35 -14.34
CA PHE A 176 -17.26 -17.70 -12.98
C PHE A 176 -17.28 -19.22 -12.79
N LEU A 177 -16.32 -19.70 -12.00
CA LEU A 177 -16.19 -21.10 -11.61
C LEU A 177 -16.95 -21.39 -10.32
#